data_ad4baece157294cc02d005029da38ceb
#
_entry.id   ad4baece157294cc02d005029da38ceb
#
_cell.length_a   1.000
_cell.length_b   1.000
_cell.length_c   1.000
_cell.angle_alpha   90.00
_cell.angle_beta   90.00
_cell.angle_gamma   90.00
#
_symmetry.space_group_name_H-M   'P 1'
#
loop_
_entity.id
_entity.type
_entity.pdbx_description
1 polymer ?
#
loop_
_entity_poly.entity_id
_entity_poly.type
_entity_poly.pdbx_seq_one_letter_code
_entity_poly.pdbx_strand_id
1 'polypeptide(L)'
;MSDVKIVRLTTGEDVISFVVELTNNDIVLGYKLIYPMYFVISENKLGLDHYLPVRVLDKNQIIIRPKDVFGIMEPTLDFANYYSDVVDKFEQLAANKIKTHDMDDEALNYLLDTIETRYSIKSNIN
;
A
#
# COMPACT_ATOMS: atom_id res chain seq x y z
N MET A 1 3.64 -4.94 18.51
CA MET A 1 3.42 -3.52 18.23
C MET A 1 3.41 -3.29 16.72
N SER A 2 2.38 -2.67 16.23
CA SER A 2 2.24 -2.47 14.78
C SER A 2 3.01 -1.23 14.35
N ASP A 3 3.84 -1.39 13.33
CA ASP A 3 4.51 -0.26 12.68
C ASP A 3 3.63 0.38 11.60
N VAL A 4 2.35 0.04 11.59
CA VAL A 4 1.37 0.61 10.67
C VAL A 4 0.96 1.98 11.17
N LYS A 5 1.14 2.99 10.34
CA LYS A 5 0.82 4.38 10.65
C LYS A 5 0.05 5.00 9.50
N ILE A 6 -0.71 6.03 9.82
CA ILE A 6 -1.30 6.91 8.82
C ILE A 6 -0.42 8.15 8.75
N VAL A 7 0.14 8.40 7.58
CA VAL A 7 1.04 9.54 7.35
C VAL A 7 0.28 10.57 6.53
N ARG A 8 0.11 11.76 7.11
CA ARG A 8 -0.41 12.90 6.36
C ARG A 8 0.75 13.62 5.71
N LEU A 9 0.72 13.70 4.41
CA LEU A 9 1.73 14.41 3.63
C LEU A 9 1.42 15.90 3.57
N THR A 10 2.43 16.72 3.30
CA THR A 10 2.22 18.18 3.16
C THR A 10 1.32 18.53 1.99
N THR A 11 1.11 17.61 1.05
CA THR A 11 0.13 17.74 -0.04
C THR A 11 -1.31 17.64 0.44
N GLY A 12 -1.54 17.16 1.68
CA GLY A 12 -2.88 16.90 2.23
C GLY A 12 -3.34 15.47 2.05
N GLU A 13 -2.55 14.63 1.39
CA GLU A 13 -2.88 13.22 1.21
C GLU A 13 -2.60 12.43 2.48
N ASP A 14 -3.49 11.48 2.79
CA ASP A 14 -3.32 10.54 3.89
C ASP A 14 -2.99 9.15 3.33
N VAL A 15 -1.88 8.60 3.79
CA VAL A 15 -1.37 7.30 3.33
C VAL A 15 -1.22 6.39 4.54
N ILE A 16 -1.76 5.18 4.46
CA ILE A 16 -1.51 4.14 5.47
C ILE A 16 -0.39 3.24 4.97
N SER A 17 0.54 2.91 5.85
CA SER A 17 1.75 2.19 5.45
C SER A 17 2.44 1.55 6.66
N PHE A 18 3.24 0.52 6.41
CA PHE A 18 4.31 0.19 7.34
C PHE A 18 5.35 1.30 7.23
N VAL A 19 5.75 1.85 8.37
CA VAL A 19 6.66 3.00 8.41
C VAL A 19 7.91 2.62 9.18
N VAL A 20 9.06 2.83 8.55
CA VAL A 20 10.37 2.67 9.20
C VAL A 20 11.05 4.02 9.25
N GLU A 21 11.36 4.47 10.46
CA GLU A 21 12.08 5.71 10.66
C GLU A 21 13.57 5.48 10.39
N LEU A 22 14.12 6.27 9.48
CA LEU A 22 15.55 6.21 9.13
C LEU A 22 16.28 7.27 9.95
N THR A 23 17.16 6.82 10.84
CA THR A 23 17.85 7.72 11.75
C THR A 23 19.37 7.57 11.64
N ASN A 24 20.08 8.66 11.98
CA ASN A 24 21.52 8.65 12.15
C ASN A 24 21.85 9.58 13.32
N ASN A 25 22.48 9.03 14.39
CA ASN A 25 22.80 9.78 15.61
C ASN A 25 21.58 10.51 16.17
N ASP A 26 20.45 9.81 16.28
CA ASP A 26 19.16 10.32 16.79
C ASP A 26 18.53 11.41 15.93
N ILE A 27 19.08 11.68 14.75
CA ILE A 27 18.48 12.58 13.79
C ILE A 27 17.68 11.77 12.76
N VAL A 28 16.43 12.17 12.55
CA VAL A 28 15.57 11.53 11.54
C VAL A 28 15.97 12.04 10.17
N LEU A 29 16.46 11.12 9.33
CA LEU A 29 16.85 11.42 7.96
C LEU A 29 15.69 11.28 6.98
N GLY A 30 14.73 10.44 7.31
CA GLY A 30 13.58 10.19 6.45
C GLY A 30 12.71 9.09 7.00
N TYR A 31 11.67 8.77 6.25
CA TYR A 31 10.73 7.70 6.56
C TYR A 31 10.62 6.78 5.35
N LYS A 32 10.78 5.49 5.57
CA LYS A 32 10.57 4.49 4.54
C LYS A 32 9.14 3.98 4.68
N LEU A 33 8.34 4.20 3.65
CA LEU A 33 6.98 3.69 3.58
C LEU A 33 6.99 2.41 2.77
N ILE A 34 6.60 1.30 3.41
CA ILE A 34 6.55 -0.02 2.78
C ILE A 34 5.08 -0.36 2.58
N TYR A 35 4.68 -0.68 1.35
CA TYR A 35 3.32 -0.96 0.96
C TYR A 35 2.38 0.22 1.25
N PRO A 36 2.74 1.45 0.86
CA PRO A 36 1.85 2.58 1.13
C PRO A 36 0.57 2.46 0.31
N MET A 37 -0.56 2.72 0.97
CA MET A 37 -1.88 2.67 0.37
C MET A 37 -2.66 3.92 0.74
N TYR A 38 -3.58 4.34 -0.12
CA TYR A 38 -4.45 5.45 0.17
C TYR A 38 -5.90 4.98 0.32
N PHE A 39 -6.70 5.81 0.97
CA PHE A 39 -8.09 5.50 1.28
C PHE A 39 -8.99 5.77 0.09
N VAL A 40 -9.86 4.82 -0.21
CA VAL A 40 -10.86 4.92 -1.27
C VAL A 40 -12.24 4.71 -0.66
N ILE A 41 -13.17 5.63 -0.93
CA ILE A 41 -14.55 5.51 -0.48
C ILE A 41 -15.40 5.15 -1.70
N SER A 42 -16.11 4.02 -1.61
CA SER A 42 -16.98 3.53 -2.67
C SER A 42 -18.24 2.96 -2.02
N GLU A 43 -19.41 3.45 -2.42
CA GLU A 43 -20.70 2.98 -1.91
C GLU A 43 -20.77 2.97 -0.38
N ASN A 44 -20.27 4.04 0.24
CA ASN A 44 -20.17 4.21 1.70
C ASN A 44 -19.26 3.19 2.39
N LYS A 45 -18.41 2.50 1.62
CA LYS A 45 -17.41 1.59 2.16
C LYS A 45 -16.03 2.19 2.00
N LEU A 46 -15.22 2.01 3.03
CA LEU A 46 -13.83 2.43 3.02
C LEU A 46 -12.97 1.28 2.52
N GLY A 47 -12.20 1.54 1.50
CA GLY A 47 -11.25 0.59 0.94
C GLY A 47 -9.86 1.17 0.84
N LEU A 48 -8.94 0.38 0.33
CA LEU A 48 -7.54 0.76 0.14
C LEU A 48 -7.10 0.49 -1.29
N ASP A 49 -6.23 1.35 -1.79
CA ASP A 49 -5.61 1.17 -3.10
C ASP A 49 -4.12 1.52 -3.00
N HIS A 50 -3.33 1.03 -3.94
CA HIS A 50 -1.89 1.30 -3.97
C HIS A 50 -1.63 2.79 -4.18
N TYR A 51 -0.75 3.34 -3.38
CA TYR A 51 -0.30 4.72 -3.54
C TYR A 51 0.77 4.84 -4.63
N LEU A 52 1.61 3.81 -4.79
CA LEU A 52 2.72 3.79 -5.73
C LEU A 52 2.38 2.98 -7.00
N PRO A 53 3.06 3.26 -8.12
CA PRO A 53 2.84 2.51 -9.37
C PRO A 53 3.50 1.13 -9.30
N VAL A 54 2.91 0.21 -8.58
CA VAL A 54 3.50 -1.09 -8.20
C VAL A 54 3.88 -1.96 -9.38
N ARG A 55 3.25 -1.76 -10.54
CA ARG A 55 3.54 -2.56 -11.75
C ARG A 55 4.92 -2.31 -12.32
N VAL A 56 5.47 -1.13 -12.08
CA VAL A 56 6.75 -0.71 -12.66
C VAL A 56 7.85 -0.59 -11.61
N LEU A 57 7.54 -0.87 -10.35
CA LEU A 57 8.50 -0.79 -9.25
C LEU A 57 9.07 -2.17 -8.93
N ASP A 58 10.36 -2.21 -8.67
CA ASP A 58 11.01 -3.40 -8.16
C ASP A 58 10.47 -3.75 -6.75
N LYS A 59 10.33 -2.74 -5.91
CA LYS A 59 9.79 -2.87 -4.56
C LYS A 59 8.73 -1.83 -4.30
N ASN A 60 7.64 -2.23 -3.65
CA ASN A 60 6.55 -1.34 -3.28
C ASN A 60 6.93 -0.56 -2.02
N GLN A 61 7.82 0.40 -2.17
CA GLN A 61 8.29 1.23 -1.08
C GLN A 61 8.84 2.55 -1.60
N ILE A 62 8.82 3.57 -0.75
CA ILE A 62 9.35 4.88 -1.05
C ILE A 62 9.97 5.46 0.22
N ILE A 63 11.04 6.23 0.07
CA ILE A 63 11.63 7.00 1.17
C ILE A 63 11.21 8.45 0.98
N ILE A 64 10.59 9.03 2.00
CA ILE A 64 10.18 10.43 2.00
C ILE A 64 10.98 11.21 3.02
N ARG A 65 11.11 12.52 2.80
CA ARG A 65 11.86 13.41 3.70
C ARG A 65 11.00 13.81 4.89
N PRO A 66 11.60 14.13 6.05
CA PRO A 66 10.82 14.60 7.19
C PRO A 66 9.96 15.82 6.86
N LYS A 67 10.46 16.72 6.01
CA LYS A 67 9.71 17.93 5.62
C LYS A 67 8.48 17.66 4.76
N ASP A 68 8.37 16.46 4.17
CA ASP A 68 7.20 16.08 3.37
C ASP A 68 6.10 15.50 4.24
N VAL A 69 6.35 15.29 5.53
CA VAL A 69 5.39 14.74 6.48
C VAL A 69 4.78 15.86 7.29
N PHE A 70 3.47 16.04 7.17
CA PHE A 70 2.73 16.98 8.00
C PHE A 70 2.47 16.41 9.39
N GLY A 71 2.14 15.13 9.47
CA GLY A 71 1.89 14.45 10.74
C GLY A 71 1.79 12.94 10.56
N ILE A 72 1.93 12.24 11.67
CA ILE A 72 1.82 10.78 11.74
C ILE A 72 0.75 10.45 12.75
N MET A 73 -0.22 9.61 12.36
CA MET A 73 -1.38 9.23 13.17
C MET A 73 -1.41 7.74 13.39
N GLU A 74 -1.96 7.32 14.53
CA GLU A 74 -2.17 5.92 14.83
C GLU A 74 -3.51 5.47 14.29
N PRO A 75 -3.56 4.42 13.44
CA PRO A 75 -4.84 3.84 13.05
C PRO A 75 -5.46 3.09 14.22
N THR A 76 -6.77 2.85 14.15
CA THR A 76 -7.40 1.92 15.07
C THR A 76 -6.81 0.53 14.86
N LEU A 77 -6.86 -0.32 15.89
CA LEU A 77 -6.36 -1.69 15.78
C LEU A 77 -7.07 -2.46 14.66
N ASP A 78 -8.39 -2.30 14.58
CA ASP A 78 -9.19 -2.96 13.54
C ASP A 78 -8.73 -2.55 12.14
N PHE A 79 -8.46 -1.26 11.93
CA PHE A 79 -8.04 -0.78 10.63
C PHE A 79 -6.60 -1.20 10.30
N ALA A 80 -5.71 -1.20 11.30
CA ALA A 80 -4.34 -1.71 11.11
C ALA A 80 -4.36 -3.19 10.71
N ASN A 81 -5.22 -3.99 11.33
CA ASN A 81 -5.39 -5.40 10.97
C ASN A 81 -5.95 -5.57 9.57
N TYR A 82 -6.94 -4.76 9.20
CA TYR A 82 -7.49 -4.77 7.85
C TYR A 82 -6.42 -4.46 6.81
N TYR A 83 -5.61 -3.42 7.05
CA TYR A 83 -4.49 -3.06 6.17
C TYR A 83 -3.49 -4.22 6.04
N SER A 84 -3.11 -4.83 7.16
CA SER A 84 -2.18 -5.98 7.14
C SER A 84 -2.73 -7.15 6.34
N ASP A 85 -4.03 -7.44 6.47
CA ASP A 85 -4.68 -8.50 5.71
C ASP A 85 -4.68 -8.20 4.21
N VAL A 86 -4.90 -6.94 3.84
CA VAL A 86 -4.85 -6.52 2.43
C VAL A 86 -3.43 -6.70 1.87
N VAL A 87 -2.42 -6.29 2.61
CA VAL A 87 -1.01 -6.47 2.21
C VAL A 87 -0.68 -7.94 2.03
N ASP A 88 -1.08 -8.79 2.99
CA ASP A 88 -0.84 -10.23 2.91
C ASP A 88 -1.47 -10.85 1.66
N LYS A 89 -2.66 -10.42 1.29
CA LYS A 89 -3.32 -10.90 0.07
C LYS A 89 -2.54 -10.52 -1.18
N PHE A 90 -2.03 -9.31 -1.25
CA PHE A 90 -1.21 -8.88 -2.38
C PHE A 90 0.11 -9.63 -2.44
N GLU A 91 0.74 -9.89 -1.30
CA GLU A 91 1.97 -10.67 -1.25
C GLU A 91 1.74 -12.13 -1.68
N GLN A 92 0.63 -12.72 -1.28
CA GLN A 92 0.26 -14.06 -1.70
C GLN A 92 0.02 -14.14 -3.20
N LEU A 93 -0.64 -13.13 -3.77
CA LEU A 93 -0.85 -13.05 -5.21
C LEU A 93 0.48 -12.94 -5.96
N ALA A 94 1.40 -12.14 -5.46
CA ALA A 94 2.73 -12.00 -6.04
C ALA A 94 3.51 -13.31 -5.95
N ALA A 95 3.46 -14.01 -4.81
CA ALA A 95 4.10 -15.31 -4.63
C ALA A 95 3.51 -16.37 -5.56
N ASN A 96 2.19 -16.39 -5.70
CA ASN A 96 1.51 -17.28 -6.63
C ASN A 96 1.89 -16.99 -8.08
N LYS A 97 2.06 -15.72 -8.42
CA LYS A 97 2.52 -15.28 -9.73
C LYS A 97 3.93 -15.82 -10.03
N ILE A 98 4.80 -15.85 -9.03
CA ILE A 98 6.15 -16.42 -9.17
C ILE A 98 6.09 -17.94 -9.29
N LYS A 99 5.22 -18.59 -8.52
CA LYS A 99 5.04 -20.06 -8.57
C LYS A 99 4.34 -20.54 -9.83
N THR A 100 3.75 -19.64 -10.58
CA THR A 100 2.90 -19.99 -11.71
C THR A 100 3.60 -19.89 -13.06
N HIS A 101 4.93 -20.00 -13.09
CA HIS A 101 5.63 -20.24 -14.34
C HIS A 101 5.11 -21.47 -15.07
N ASP A 102 4.48 -22.40 -14.33
CA ASP A 102 3.86 -23.60 -14.87
C ASP A 102 2.33 -23.50 -14.99
N MET A 103 1.76 -22.33 -14.68
CA MET A 103 0.32 -22.13 -14.84
C MET A 103 -0.03 -21.83 -16.29
N ASP A 104 -1.17 -22.37 -16.69
CA ASP A 104 -1.84 -22.00 -17.90
C ASP A 104 -1.94 -20.48 -18.02
N ASP A 105 -1.50 -19.93 -19.13
CA ASP A 105 -1.53 -18.48 -19.41
C ASP A 105 -2.93 -17.89 -19.22
N GLU A 106 -3.97 -18.66 -19.51
CA GLU A 106 -5.35 -18.25 -19.36
C GLU A 106 -5.74 -18.04 -17.90
N ALA A 107 -5.31 -18.95 -17.01
CA ALA A 107 -5.56 -18.80 -15.57
C ALA A 107 -4.80 -17.60 -15.00
N LEU A 108 -3.57 -17.40 -15.44
CA LEU A 108 -2.76 -16.26 -15.02
C LEU A 108 -3.39 -14.94 -15.47
N ASN A 109 -3.82 -14.87 -16.72
CA ASN A 109 -4.49 -13.68 -17.26
C ASN A 109 -5.78 -13.38 -16.52
N TYR A 110 -6.55 -14.41 -16.16
CA TYR A 110 -7.78 -14.24 -15.39
C TYR A 110 -7.50 -13.59 -14.03
N LEU A 111 -6.47 -14.05 -13.33
CA LEU A 111 -6.08 -13.48 -12.03
C LEU A 111 -5.63 -12.02 -12.18
N LEU A 112 -4.82 -11.73 -13.19
CA LEU A 112 -4.34 -10.37 -13.45
C LEU A 112 -5.48 -9.44 -13.82
N ASP A 113 -6.40 -9.88 -14.68
CA ASP A 113 -7.57 -9.10 -15.08
C ASP A 113 -8.48 -8.79 -13.89
N THR A 114 -8.66 -9.75 -12.99
CA THR A 114 -9.46 -9.55 -11.78
C THR A 114 -8.88 -8.45 -10.91
N ILE A 115 -7.56 -8.44 -10.73
CA ILE A 115 -6.86 -7.41 -9.95
C ILE A 115 -6.99 -6.05 -10.65
N GLU A 116 -6.73 -5.98 -11.95
CA GLU A 116 -6.81 -4.75 -12.74
C GLU A 116 -8.22 -4.17 -12.75
N THR A 117 -9.22 -5.01 -12.96
CA THR A 117 -10.62 -4.58 -12.96
C THR A 117 -11.00 -3.96 -11.63
N ARG A 118 -10.54 -4.55 -10.53
CA ARG A 118 -10.80 -4.04 -9.19
C ARG A 118 -10.21 -2.64 -9.00
N TYR A 119 -8.98 -2.41 -9.47
CA TYR A 119 -8.33 -1.09 -9.39
C TYR A 119 -8.96 -0.09 -10.35
N SER A 120 -9.29 -0.51 -11.56
CA SER A 120 -9.94 0.36 -12.56
C SER A 120 -11.28 0.88 -12.08
N ILE A 121 -12.09 0.04 -11.43
CA ILE A 121 -13.38 0.42 -10.87
C ILE A 121 -13.18 1.49 -9.80
N LYS A 122 -12.20 1.33 -8.91
CA LYS A 122 -11.89 2.31 -7.86
C LYS A 122 -11.44 3.64 -8.44
N SER A 123 -10.64 3.62 -9.50
CA SER A 123 -10.14 4.82 -10.16
C SER A 123 -11.23 5.60 -10.88
N ASN A 124 -12.27 4.92 -11.38
CA ASN A 124 -13.37 5.53 -12.14
C ASN A 124 -14.46 6.12 -11.24
N ILE A 125 -14.40 5.94 -9.95
CA ILE A 125 -15.41 6.42 -9.00
C ILE A 125 -15.09 7.84 -8.52
N ASN A 126 -13.93 8.35 -8.83
CA ASN A 126 -13.55 9.73 -8.48
C ASN A 126 -14.17 10.75 -9.41
#